data_0ea5def1b0efc64fcb5e6b7e5449e89f
#
_entry.id   0ea5def1b0efc64fcb5e6b7e5449e89f
#
_cell.length_a   1.000
_cell.length_b   1.000
_cell.length_c   1.000
_cell.angle_alpha   90.00
_cell.angle_beta   90.00
_cell.angle_gamma   90.00
#
_symmetry.space_group_name_H-M   'P 1'
#
loop_
_entity.id
_entity.type
_entity.pdbx_description
1 polymer ?
#
loop_
_entity_poly.entity_id
_entity_poly.type
_entity_poly.pdbx_seq_one_letter_code
_entity_poly.pdbx_strand_id
1 'polypeptide(L)'
;MKESAVRFLLAVFLSAPMGAQAEFSITSTDGLVTLDNGDSIRAVVAPPHGGELSGFAIKVDGHWRELIYRAMDYSEPSGWVGKSPFLWPAPGVSWTEKEGKHHWVLDGEVRNMPGHGFARRLEWVTREQKTTENHASVTLEMTGMQDWRNDYPFDYTLEVEYRLLKDRLQLVYTVEASAENTGPMPFSIGNHVTFKAPMLDVGEAGDVKFYSDFPDQMLREETGVFAGRIIPTKYPGWQPVSALPHRYAVSLGGMNGEAELLVQDPSGLWLKLSHRASSEPQDPVIRFNLWADTEEGFFSPEPWLATQNSLNTGAGLIPLAPGGKWTWKIDITPGFSALPETGTEQD
;
A
#
# COMPACT_ATOMS: atom_id res chain seq x y z
N MET A 1 54.16 33.96 -58.99
CA MET A 1 54.09 33.47 -57.61
C MET A 1 52.72 33.82 -57.09
N LYS A 2 51.82 32.81 -56.88
CA LYS A 2 50.47 33.01 -56.31
C LYS A 2 50.47 32.32 -54.90
N GLU A 3 50.34 33.17 -53.88
CA GLU A 3 50.16 32.68 -52.49
C GLU A 3 48.72 32.26 -52.29
N SER A 4 48.56 31.05 -51.90
CA SER A 4 47.25 30.48 -51.47
C SER A 4 47.12 30.59 -49.96
N ALA A 5 46.19 31.43 -49.50
CA ALA A 5 45.84 31.56 -48.11
C ALA A 5 44.85 30.43 -47.70
N VAL A 6 45.30 29.57 -46.82
CA VAL A 6 44.46 28.54 -46.18
C VAL A 6 43.73 29.17 -45.00
N ARG A 7 42.39 29.25 -45.08
CA ARG A 7 41.53 29.67 -43.96
C ARG A 7 41.20 28.46 -43.08
N PHE A 8 41.69 28.45 -41.86
CA PHE A 8 41.24 27.53 -40.82
C PHE A 8 39.87 27.97 -40.30
N LEU A 9 38.84 27.14 -40.49
CA LEU A 9 37.57 27.30 -39.81
C LEU A 9 37.69 26.66 -38.42
N LEU A 10 37.62 27.47 -37.37
CA LEU A 10 37.53 27.02 -35.99
C LEU A 10 36.06 26.68 -35.72
N ALA A 11 35.74 25.38 -35.63
CA ALA A 11 34.43 24.92 -35.21
C ALA A 11 34.33 25.04 -33.67
N VAL A 12 33.58 26.02 -33.19
CA VAL A 12 33.22 26.13 -31.78
C VAL A 12 32.09 25.14 -31.50
N PHE A 13 32.40 24.04 -30.88
CA PHE A 13 31.39 23.16 -30.30
C PHE A 13 30.79 23.85 -29.07
N LEU A 14 29.62 24.46 -29.20
CA LEU A 14 28.78 24.83 -28.08
C LEU A 14 28.22 23.52 -27.46
N SER A 15 28.82 23.08 -26.36
CA SER A 15 28.19 22.06 -25.50
C SER A 15 26.89 22.66 -24.95
N ALA A 16 25.75 22.12 -25.37
CA ALA A 16 24.47 22.38 -24.68
C ALA A 16 24.64 22.03 -23.18
N PRO A 17 24.12 22.85 -22.26
CA PRO A 17 24.15 22.50 -20.86
C PRO A 17 23.40 21.16 -20.73
N MET A 18 24.07 20.13 -20.21
CA MET A 18 23.40 18.93 -19.71
C MET A 18 22.40 19.43 -18.70
N GLY A 19 21.10 19.26 -19.01
CA GLY A 19 20.03 19.55 -18.06
C GLY A 19 20.37 18.86 -16.73
N ALA A 20 20.30 19.59 -15.63
CA ALA A 20 20.51 19.03 -14.30
C ALA A 20 19.55 17.84 -14.17
N GLN A 21 20.11 16.65 -13.99
CA GLN A 21 19.33 15.45 -13.74
C GLN A 21 18.62 15.67 -12.42
N ALA A 22 17.30 15.47 -12.39
CA ALA A 22 16.52 15.60 -11.18
C ALA A 22 17.11 14.66 -10.10
N GLU A 23 17.45 15.22 -8.95
CA GLU A 23 18.10 14.49 -7.85
C GLU A 23 17.06 14.00 -6.86
N PHE A 24 17.16 12.71 -6.50
CA PHE A 24 16.41 12.16 -5.37
C PHE A 24 16.83 12.85 -4.08
N SER A 25 15.87 13.18 -3.22
CA SER A 25 16.16 13.82 -1.94
C SER A 25 15.25 13.30 -0.82
N ILE A 26 15.73 13.46 0.40
CA ILE A 26 15.00 13.14 1.63
C ILE A 26 15.07 14.35 2.54
N THR A 27 13.92 14.74 3.09
CA THR A 27 13.84 15.77 4.13
C THR A 27 13.01 15.27 5.29
N SER A 28 13.38 15.68 6.52
CA SER A 28 12.64 15.33 7.73
C SER A 28 12.23 16.61 8.44
N THR A 29 10.92 16.73 8.71
CA THR A 29 10.35 17.89 9.39
C THR A 29 9.22 17.42 10.31
N ASP A 30 9.25 17.84 11.57
CA ASP A 30 8.22 17.51 12.58
C ASP A 30 7.92 16.01 12.71
N GLY A 31 8.97 15.18 12.59
CA GLY A 31 8.87 13.72 12.66
C GLY A 31 8.40 13.05 11.36
N LEU A 32 7.99 13.81 10.36
CA LEU A 32 7.62 13.28 9.04
C LEU A 32 8.84 13.19 8.12
N VAL A 33 8.88 12.17 7.26
CA VAL A 33 9.93 11.96 6.28
C VAL A 33 9.35 12.12 4.88
N THR A 34 9.86 13.08 4.13
CA THR A 34 9.49 13.33 2.74
C THR A 34 10.55 12.76 1.80
N LEU A 35 10.14 11.87 0.91
CA LEU A 35 10.92 11.38 -0.22
C LEU A 35 10.50 12.15 -1.48
N ASP A 36 11.46 12.64 -2.26
CA ASP A 36 11.21 13.39 -3.50
C ASP A 36 12.10 12.81 -4.61
N ASN A 37 11.54 12.49 -5.78
CA ASN A 37 12.31 11.99 -6.91
C ASN A 37 12.94 13.12 -7.76
N GLY A 38 12.79 14.36 -7.28
CA GLY A 38 13.33 15.56 -7.94
C GLY A 38 12.57 15.99 -9.18
N ASP A 39 11.61 15.21 -9.66
CA ASP A 39 10.90 15.43 -10.92
C ASP A 39 9.37 15.52 -10.70
N SER A 40 8.72 14.40 -10.45
CA SER A 40 7.28 14.29 -10.63
C SER A 40 6.54 13.57 -9.50
N ILE A 41 7.23 12.90 -8.57
CA ILE A 41 6.62 12.11 -7.51
C ILE A 41 7.23 12.46 -6.16
N ARG A 42 6.37 12.62 -5.15
CA ARG A 42 6.74 12.84 -3.75
C ARG A 42 5.91 11.93 -2.84
N ALA A 43 6.56 11.38 -1.82
CA ALA A 43 5.89 10.60 -0.79
C ALA A 43 6.23 11.16 0.60
N VAL A 44 5.24 11.19 1.49
CA VAL A 44 5.41 11.57 2.90
C VAL A 44 5.10 10.36 3.77
N VAL A 45 6.04 10.00 4.62
CA VAL A 45 5.95 8.89 5.58
C VAL A 45 5.90 9.44 6.99
N ALA A 46 5.07 8.86 7.86
CA ALA A 46 4.83 9.34 9.20
C ALA A 46 5.24 8.31 10.29
N PRO A 47 6.53 8.21 10.65
CA PRO A 47 6.99 7.31 11.71
C PRO A 47 6.19 7.43 13.02
N PRO A 48 5.89 8.64 13.55
CA PRO A 48 5.16 8.77 14.81
C PRO A 48 3.68 8.39 14.71
N HIS A 49 3.15 8.18 13.50
CA HIS A 49 1.74 7.89 13.26
C HIS A 49 1.58 6.54 12.53
N GLY A 50 1.98 5.45 13.18
CA GLY A 50 1.84 4.09 12.63
C GLY A 50 2.78 3.75 11.49
N GLY A 51 3.80 4.56 11.24
CA GLY A 51 4.72 4.36 10.13
C GLY A 51 4.06 4.47 8.75
N GLU A 52 2.88 5.10 8.64
CA GLU A 52 2.04 5.09 7.45
C GLU A 52 2.55 6.00 6.32
N LEU A 53 2.15 5.69 5.08
CA LEU A 53 2.21 6.62 3.96
C LEU A 53 1.14 7.70 4.19
N SER A 54 1.57 8.90 4.52
CA SER A 54 0.72 10.03 4.90
C SER A 54 0.46 11.03 3.79
N GLY A 55 1.23 10.98 2.71
CA GLY A 55 1.06 11.78 1.52
C GLY A 55 1.70 11.11 0.32
N PHE A 56 1.07 11.24 -0.83
CA PHE A 56 1.59 10.80 -2.13
C PHE A 56 1.15 11.77 -3.19
N ALA A 57 2.08 12.60 -3.65
CA ALA A 57 1.80 13.69 -4.56
C ALA A 57 2.51 13.49 -5.89
N ILE A 58 1.88 13.97 -6.96
CA ILE A 58 2.45 14.05 -8.29
C ILE A 58 2.52 15.49 -8.76
N LYS A 59 3.43 15.77 -9.71
CA LYS A 59 3.58 17.11 -10.29
C LYS A 59 2.77 17.19 -11.59
N VAL A 60 1.80 18.09 -11.62
CA VAL A 60 0.94 18.37 -12.78
C VAL A 60 1.07 19.85 -13.12
N ASP A 61 1.44 20.18 -14.34
CA ASP A 61 1.64 21.56 -14.81
C ASP A 61 2.54 22.39 -13.87
N GLY A 62 3.61 21.75 -13.36
CA GLY A 62 4.58 22.38 -12.46
C GLY A 62 4.13 22.48 -10.98
N HIS A 63 2.92 22.06 -10.62
CA HIS A 63 2.35 22.13 -9.28
C HIS A 63 2.18 20.75 -8.66
N TRP A 64 2.51 20.61 -7.38
CA TRP A 64 2.27 19.39 -6.63
C TRP A 64 0.76 19.20 -6.36
N ARG A 65 0.26 18.00 -6.66
CA ARG A 65 -1.11 17.56 -6.43
C ARG A 65 -1.10 16.35 -5.51
N GLU A 66 -1.65 16.51 -4.34
CA GLU A 66 -1.79 15.43 -3.36
C GLU A 66 -2.91 14.48 -3.76
N LEU A 67 -2.63 13.18 -3.82
CA LEU A 67 -3.56 12.13 -4.21
C LEU A 67 -4.18 11.40 -3.01
N ILE A 68 -3.49 11.39 -1.85
CA ILE A 68 -3.98 10.72 -0.64
C ILE A 68 -5.13 11.49 -0.02
N TYR A 69 -6.20 10.80 0.33
CA TYR A 69 -7.33 11.37 1.05
C TYR A 69 -6.92 11.70 2.50
N ARG A 70 -7.19 12.94 2.95
CA ARG A 70 -6.81 13.50 4.24
C ARG A 70 -5.30 13.36 4.55
N ALA A 71 -4.47 13.60 3.54
CA ALA A 71 -3.03 13.59 3.69
C ALA A 71 -2.58 14.51 4.84
N MET A 72 -1.66 14.00 5.69
CA MET A 72 -1.06 14.72 6.82
C MET A 72 -2.06 15.34 7.82
N ASP A 73 -3.32 14.92 7.83
CA ASP A 73 -4.30 15.31 8.83
C ASP A 73 -4.30 14.29 9.98
N TYR A 74 -3.80 14.70 11.14
CA TYR A 74 -3.73 13.90 12.37
C TYR A 74 -4.65 14.45 13.47
N SER A 75 -5.66 15.22 13.11
CA SER A 75 -6.60 15.85 14.05
C SER A 75 -7.47 14.85 14.81
N GLU A 76 -7.67 13.65 14.25
CA GLU A 76 -8.44 12.60 14.88
C GLU A 76 -7.52 11.45 15.33
N PRO A 77 -7.37 11.22 16.64
CA PRO A 77 -6.40 10.26 17.18
C PRO A 77 -6.82 8.79 17.06
N SER A 78 -8.07 8.50 16.74
CA SER A 78 -8.61 7.14 16.73
C SER A 78 -9.50 6.87 15.51
N GLY A 79 -9.53 5.61 15.11
CA GLY A 79 -10.33 5.15 13.98
C GLY A 79 -9.59 5.26 12.63
N TRP A 80 -10.37 5.13 11.56
CA TRP A 80 -9.87 5.36 10.22
C TRP A 80 -10.10 6.83 9.83
N VAL A 81 -9.06 7.46 9.32
CA VAL A 81 -9.04 8.88 8.96
C VAL A 81 -8.41 9.15 7.58
N GLY A 82 -8.43 8.17 6.69
CA GLY A 82 -7.77 8.25 5.38
C GLY A 82 -6.32 7.78 5.44
N LYS A 83 -5.46 8.34 4.58
CA LYS A 83 -4.05 8.01 4.42
C LYS A 83 -3.85 6.54 4.01
N SER A 84 -2.79 5.87 4.49
CA SER A 84 -2.46 4.51 4.11
C SER A 84 -1.99 3.70 5.33
N PRO A 85 -2.85 3.51 6.35
CA PRO A 85 -2.47 2.80 7.56
C PRO A 85 -2.11 1.34 7.28
N PHE A 86 -1.09 0.88 7.99
CA PHE A 86 -0.63 -0.49 7.96
C PHE A 86 -1.47 -1.38 8.87
N LEU A 87 -1.97 -2.50 8.33
CA LEU A 87 -2.89 -3.40 8.98
C LEU A 87 -2.17 -4.69 9.37
N TRP A 88 -1.86 -4.85 10.67
CA TRP A 88 -1.15 -6.01 11.20
C TRP A 88 -1.43 -6.18 12.71
N PRO A 89 -1.54 -7.42 13.24
CA PRO A 89 -1.36 -8.71 12.59
C PRO A 89 -2.64 -9.28 11.96
N ALA A 90 -3.72 -8.50 11.88
CA ALA A 90 -5.02 -8.96 11.39
C ALA A 90 -5.78 -7.83 10.68
N PRO A 91 -5.77 -7.74 9.33
CA PRO A 91 -6.65 -6.82 8.62
C PRO A 91 -8.12 -7.20 8.80
N GLY A 92 -8.98 -6.17 8.91
CA GLY A 92 -10.41 -6.33 9.12
C GLY A 92 -10.80 -6.60 10.57
N VAL A 93 -11.85 -7.39 10.76
CA VAL A 93 -12.42 -7.70 12.06
C VAL A 93 -11.97 -9.10 12.50
N SER A 94 -11.50 -9.23 13.72
CA SER A 94 -11.39 -10.50 14.45
C SER A 94 -12.67 -10.69 15.27
N TRP A 95 -13.28 -11.87 15.20
CA TRP A 95 -14.58 -12.14 15.82
C TRP A 95 -14.67 -13.58 16.32
N THR A 96 -15.22 -13.76 17.51
CA THR A 96 -15.52 -15.06 18.11
C THR A 96 -17.01 -15.15 18.47
N GLU A 97 -17.59 -16.35 18.47
CA GLU A 97 -18.98 -16.55 18.86
C GLU A 97 -19.26 -16.12 20.31
N LYS A 98 -18.28 -16.31 21.19
CA LYS A 98 -18.42 -16.05 22.60
C LYS A 98 -18.33 -14.56 22.97
N GLU A 99 -17.32 -13.85 22.43
CA GLU A 99 -16.99 -12.51 22.87
C GLU A 99 -17.29 -11.44 21.79
N GLY A 100 -17.65 -11.87 20.56
CA GLY A 100 -17.98 -10.97 19.46
C GLY A 100 -16.76 -10.35 18.80
N LYS A 101 -16.90 -9.09 18.36
CA LYS A 101 -15.85 -8.34 17.64
C LYS A 101 -14.65 -8.03 18.54
N HIS A 102 -13.49 -7.90 17.87
CA HIS A 102 -12.22 -7.53 18.48
C HIS A 102 -11.59 -8.60 19.38
N HIS A 103 -11.94 -9.86 19.14
CA HIS A 103 -11.38 -11.00 19.88
C HIS A 103 -10.89 -12.11 18.95
N TRP A 104 -9.87 -12.80 19.39
CA TRP A 104 -9.35 -14.01 18.76
C TRP A 104 -8.97 -15.05 19.82
N VAL A 105 -8.79 -16.29 19.39
CA VAL A 105 -8.47 -17.41 20.29
C VAL A 105 -7.08 -17.94 19.97
N LEU A 106 -6.23 -18.02 20.98
CA LEU A 106 -4.95 -18.69 20.93
C LEU A 106 -4.85 -19.68 22.06
N ASP A 107 -4.59 -20.95 21.76
CA ASP A 107 -4.46 -22.06 22.73
C ASP A 107 -5.65 -22.18 23.69
N GLY A 108 -6.86 -21.91 23.18
CA GLY A 108 -8.10 -21.93 23.94
C GLY A 108 -8.41 -20.71 24.81
N GLU A 109 -7.49 -19.74 24.85
CA GLU A 109 -7.66 -18.46 25.54
C GLU A 109 -8.15 -17.37 24.60
N VAL A 110 -9.16 -16.61 25.04
CA VAL A 110 -9.64 -15.44 24.30
C VAL A 110 -8.75 -14.23 24.59
N ARG A 111 -8.35 -13.54 23.54
CA ARG A 111 -7.46 -12.37 23.57
C ARG A 111 -8.07 -11.24 22.75
N ASN A 112 -7.71 -10.00 23.07
CA ASN A 112 -8.16 -8.85 22.30
C ASN A 112 -7.40 -8.76 20.97
N MET A 113 -8.11 -8.31 19.93
CA MET A 113 -7.49 -7.93 18.66
C MET A 113 -8.31 -6.79 18.05
N PRO A 114 -7.83 -5.56 18.13
CA PRO A 114 -8.55 -4.42 17.57
C PRO A 114 -8.74 -4.56 16.06
N GLY A 115 -9.80 -3.94 15.55
CA GLY A 115 -10.03 -3.91 14.10
C GLY A 115 -8.81 -3.39 13.34
N HIS A 116 -8.38 -4.13 12.33
CA HIS A 116 -7.17 -3.90 11.56
C HIS A 116 -5.85 -4.06 12.34
N GLY A 117 -5.87 -4.77 13.47
CA GLY A 117 -4.70 -4.95 14.32
C GLY A 117 -4.24 -3.67 15.03
N PHE A 118 -3.02 -3.66 15.50
CA PHE A 118 -2.50 -2.59 16.37
C PHE A 118 -1.31 -1.82 15.77
N ALA A 119 -0.62 -2.34 14.75
CA ALA A 119 0.61 -1.73 14.22
C ALA A 119 0.44 -0.26 13.79
N ARG A 120 -0.72 0.10 13.23
CA ARG A 120 -1.07 1.46 12.82
C ARG A 120 -1.24 2.48 13.95
N ARG A 121 -1.24 2.02 15.21
CA ARG A 121 -1.44 2.86 16.40
C ARG A 121 -0.16 3.15 17.16
N LEU A 122 0.95 2.60 16.68
CA LEU A 122 2.24 2.63 17.35
C LEU A 122 3.20 3.58 16.64
N GLU A 123 4.16 4.08 17.36
CA GLU A 123 5.29 4.81 16.80
C GLU A 123 6.28 3.80 16.20
N TRP A 124 6.83 4.16 15.06
CA TRP A 124 7.87 3.40 14.37
C TRP A 124 9.19 4.15 14.44
N VAL A 125 10.28 3.44 14.51
CA VAL A 125 11.62 4.00 14.58
C VAL A 125 12.22 4.05 13.18
N THR A 126 12.70 5.22 12.77
CA THR A 126 13.48 5.33 11.54
C THR A 126 14.85 4.67 11.74
N ARG A 127 15.14 3.62 10.96
CA ARG A 127 16.41 2.88 11.00
C ARG A 127 17.40 3.38 9.98
N GLU A 128 16.94 3.68 8.77
CA GLU A 128 17.81 4.13 7.69
C GLU A 128 17.08 5.15 6.82
N GLN A 129 17.82 6.14 6.33
CA GLN A 129 17.44 7.01 5.21
C GLN A 129 18.55 6.95 4.17
N LYS A 130 18.22 6.70 2.92
CA LYS A 130 19.21 6.50 1.87
C LYS A 130 18.79 7.18 0.57
N THR A 131 19.70 7.95 0.00
CA THR A 131 19.55 8.55 -1.32
C THR A 131 20.64 8.01 -2.25
N THR A 132 20.24 7.61 -3.43
CA THR A 132 21.12 7.15 -4.51
C THR A 132 20.75 7.85 -5.80
N GLU A 133 21.47 7.59 -6.89
CA GLU A 133 21.11 8.07 -8.23
C GLU A 133 19.78 7.49 -8.76
N ASN A 134 19.29 6.38 -8.19
CA ASN A 134 18.14 5.62 -8.69
C ASN A 134 16.91 5.65 -7.76
N HIS A 135 17.08 6.03 -6.49
CA HIS A 135 15.98 6.10 -5.53
C HIS A 135 16.32 6.91 -4.28
N ALA A 136 15.25 7.35 -3.60
CA ALA A 136 15.29 7.75 -2.18
C ALA A 136 14.50 6.72 -1.36
N SER A 137 15.02 6.31 -0.20
CA SER A 137 14.29 5.38 0.67
C SER A 137 14.42 5.72 2.15
N VAL A 138 13.37 5.36 2.90
CA VAL A 138 13.35 5.35 4.36
C VAL A 138 12.91 4.00 4.85
N THR A 139 13.67 3.43 5.78
CA THR A 139 13.34 2.17 6.46
C THR A 139 12.88 2.47 7.87
N LEU A 140 11.68 2.00 8.20
CA LEU A 140 11.10 2.08 9.54
C LEU A 140 11.00 0.70 10.15
N GLU A 141 11.14 0.62 11.47
CA GLU A 141 11.05 -0.61 12.23
C GLU A 141 10.15 -0.46 13.44
N MET A 142 9.38 -1.49 13.72
CA MET A 142 8.64 -1.71 14.95
C MET A 142 8.97 -3.10 15.49
N THR A 143 9.27 -3.18 16.77
CA THR A 143 9.49 -4.46 17.47
C THR A 143 8.29 -4.80 18.35
N GLY A 144 8.17 -6.07 18.74
CA GLY A 144 7.10 -6.56 19.62
C GLY A 144 6.91 -5.67 20.84
N MET A 145 5.73 -5.11 20.97
CA MET A 145 5.42 -4.11 22.00
C MET A 145 4.93 -4.79 23.28
N GLN A 146 5.46 -4.35 24.40
CA GLN A 146 5.06 -4.82 25.75
C GLN A 146 3.56 -4.71 25.98
N ASP A 147 2.93 -3.64 25.50
CA ASP A 147 1.51 -3.37 25.69
C ASP A 147 0.59 -4.37 25.01
N TRP A 148 1.06 -5.03 23.93
CA TRP A 148 0.29 -6.03 23.18
C TRP A 148 0.69 -7.46 23.47
N ARG A 149 1.65 -7.70 24.37
CA ARG A 149 2.19 -9.02 24.64
C ARG A 149 1.15 -10.02 25.22
N ASN A 150 0.19 -9.51 25.96
CA ASN A 150 -0.89 -10.34 26.49
C ASN A 150 -1.90 -10.74 25.41
N ASP A 151 -2.09 -9.88 24.42
CA ASP A 151 -3.05 -10.07 23.35
C ASP A 151 -2.46 -10.75 22.11
N TYR A 152 -1.14 -10.56 21.89
CA TYR A 152 -0.37 -11.19 20.80
C TYR A 152 1.01 -11.63 21.33
N PRO A 153 1.12 -12.82 21.96
CA PRO A 153 2.29 -13.24 22.75
C PRO A 153 3.44 -13.79 21.90
N PHE A 154 3.81 -13.08 20.87
CA PHE A 154 4.94 -13.42 19.99
C PHE A 154 5.98 -12.31 20.00
N ASP A 155 7.24 -12.71 19.87
CA ASP A 155 8.34 -11.80 19.64
C ASP A 155 8.64 -11.71 18.13
N TYR A 156 8.74 -10.51 17.61
CA TYR A 156 8.91 -10.25 16.19
C TYR A 156 9.54 -8.88 15.94
N THR A 157 10.01 -8.70 14.71
CA THR A 157 10.37 -7.41 14.14
C THR A 157 9.52 -7.18 12.88
N LEU A 158 8.93 -6.00 12.78
CA LEU A 158 8.32 -5.51 11.55
C LEU A 158 9.17 -4.41 10.97
N GLU A 159 9.43 -4.48 9.69
CA GLU A 159 10.13 -3.44 8.94
C GLU A 159 9.30 -3.06 7.71
N VAL A 160 9.31 -1.77 7.38
CA VAL A 160 8.84 -1.28 6.09
C VAL A 160 9.87 -0.36 5.48
N GLU A 161 10.29 -0.66 4.25
CA GLU A 161 11.07 0.26 3.43
C GLU A 161 10.12 0.94 2.44
N TYR A 162 10.00 2.26 2.54
CA TYR A 162 9.41 3.11 1.52
C TYR A 162 10.51 3.52 0.55
N ARG A 163 10.43 3.05 -0.68
CA ARG A 163 11.41 3.31 -1.73
C ARG A 163 10.78 4.07 -2.87
N LEU A 164 11.10 5.35 -3.00
CA LEU A 164 10.67 6.18 -4.10
C LEU A 164 11.62 6.01 -5.27
N LEU A 165 11.12 5.46 -6.37
CA LEU A 165 11.79 5.26 -7.63
C LEU A 165 11.44 6.42 -8.61
N LYS A 166 11.98 6.39 -9.81
CA LYS A 166 11.72 7.42 -10.82
C LYS A 166 10.25 7.49 -11.23
N ASP A 167 9.58 6.35 -11.30
CA ASP A 167 8.25 6.17 -11.87
C ASP A 167 7.20 5.69 -10.86
N ARG A 168 7.60 5.28 -9.65
CA ARG A 168 6.69 4.69 -8.67
C ARG A 168 7.20 4.76 -7.24
N LEU A 169 6.29 4.58 -6.31
CA LEU A 169 6.58 4.29 -4.91
C LEU A 169 6.44 2.78 -4.67
N GLN A 170 7.45 2.18 -4.07
CA GLN A 170 7.45 0.80 -3.62
C GLN A 170 7.47 0.74 -2.10
N LEU A 171 6.61 -0.08 -1.50
CA LEU A 171 6.61 -0.43 -0.09
C LEU A 171 7.06 -1.89 0.04
N VAL A 172 8.08 -2.14 0.84
CA VAL A 172 8.59 -3.49 1.11
C VAL A 172 8.45 -3.78 2.59
N TYR A 173 7.48 -4.59 2.95
CA TYR A 173 7.29 -5.06 4.32
C TYR A 173 8.09 -6.31 4.57
N THR A 174 8.76 -6.38 5.72
CA THR A 174 9.46 -7.56 6.22
C THR A 174 8.92 -7.91 7.60
N VAL A 175 8.57 -9.17 7.78
CA VAL A 175 8.14 -9.75 9.07
C VAL A 175 9.17 -10.78 9.47
N GLU A 176 9.79 -10.62 10.63
CA GLU A 176 10.71 -11.60 11.22
C GLU A 176 10.15 -12.09 12.54
N ALA A 177 9.92 -13.39 12.65
CA ALA A 177 9.58 -14.03 13.92
C ALA A 177 10.85 -14.31 14.72
N SER A 178 10.88 -13.96 16.00
CA SER A 178 12.01 -14.30 16.87
C SER A 178 12.25 -15.81 16.92
N ALA A 179 13.50 -16.23 16.95
CA ALA A 179 13.88 -17.62 17.18
C ALA A 179 13.47 -18.14 18.58
N GLU A 180 13.20 -17.23 19.52
CA GLU A 180 12.77 -17.53 20.89
C GLU A 180 11.27 -17.85 20.99
N ASN A 181 10.49 -17.65 19.93
CA ASN A 181 9.09 -18.06 19.93
C ASN A 181 8.94 -19.57 20.09
N THR A 182 7.98 -20.00 20.92
CA THR A 182 7.77 -21.43 21.21
C THR A 182 7.03 -22.19 20.11
N GLY A 183 6.48 -21.47 19.13
CA GLY A 183 5.76 -22.02 17.99
C GLY A 183 5.62 -21.01 16.86
N PRO A 184 4.98 -21.41 15.75
CA PRO A 184 4.76 -20.51 14.62
C PRO A 184 3.92 -19.29 15.03
N MET A 185 4.36 -18.11 14.60
CA MET A 185 3.67 -16.84 14.78
C MET A 185 2.60 -16.68 13.68
N PRO A 186 1.30 -16.69 14.00
CA PRO A 186 0.24 -16.58 13.02
C PRO A 186 -0.07 -15.11 12.73
N PHE A 187 -0.06 -14.68 11.47
CA PHE A 187 -0.47 -13.34 11.11
C PHE A 187 -1.14 -13.26 9.75
N SER A 188 -1.79 -12.15 9.51
CA SER A 188 -2.20 -11.65 8.21
C SER A 188 -1.85 -10.16 8.10
N ILE A 189 -1.84 -9.62 6.88
CA ILE A 189 -1.28 -8.31 6.62
C ILE A 189 -2.10 -7.57 5.56
N GLY A 190 -2.17 -6.25 5.66
CA GLY A 190 -2.82 -5.39 4.69
C GLY A 190 -2.33 -3.95 4.77
N ASN A 191 -2.69 -3.19 3.75
CA ASN A 191 -2.51 -1.75 3.72
C ASN A 191 -3.83 -1.11 3.30
N HIS A 192 -4.22 -0.03 3.96
CA HIS A 192 -5.50 0.66 3.73
C HIS A 192 -5.29 1.97 2.97
N VAL A 193 -4.53 1.91 1.87
CA VAL A 193 -4.29 3.10 1.05
C VAL A 193 -5.62 3.69 0.56
N THR A 194 -5.78 5.00 0.74
CA THR A 194 -6.99 5.73 0.41
C THR A 194 -6.65 6.95 -0.42
N PHE A 195 -7.18 7.01 -1.63
CA PHE A 195 -7.01 8.14 -2.53
C PHE A 195 -8.25 9.03 -2.52
N LYS A 196 -8.05 10.30 -2.83
CA LYS A 196 -9.16 11.20 -3.17
C LYS A 196 -9.91 10.66 -4.39
N ALA A 197 -11.20 10.88 -4.45
CA ALA A 197 -12.03 10.62 -5.62
C ALA A 197 -12.94 11.83 -5.87
N PRO A 198 -12.72 12.60 -6.96
CA PRO A 198 -11.62 12.48 -7.92
C PRO A 198 -10.26 12.90 -7.33
N MET A 199 -9.16 12.41 -7.91
CA MET A 199 -7.80 12.69 -7.42
C MET A 199 -7.31 14.09 -7.75
N LEU A 200 -7.71 14.65 -8.90
CA LEU A 200 -7.25 15.94 -9.41
C LEU A 200 -8.35 17.00 -9.53
N ASP A 201 -9.41 16.88 -8.77
CA ASP A 201 -10.52 17.83 -8.72
C ASP A 201 -11.20 18.05 -10.10
N VAL A 202 -11.26 17.01 -10.94
CA VAL A 202 -11.93 17.00 -12.26
C VAL A 202 -13.00 15.92 -12.28
N GLY A 203 -14.24 16.26 -12.61
CA GLY A 203 -15.38 15.33 -12.59
C GLY A 203 -15.91 15.08 -11.19
N GLU A 204 -16.69 14.02 -11.03
CA GLU A 204 -17.32 13.62 -9.78
C GLU A 204 -16.65 12.36 -9.22
N ALA A 205 -16.79 12.11 -7.92
CA ALA A 205 -16.21 10.95 -7.26
C ALA A 205 -16.66 9.62 -7.90
N GLY A 206 -17.92 9.54 -8.30
CA GLY A 206 -18.49 8.36 -8.94
C GLY A 206 -17.96 8.07 -10.36
N ASP A 207 -17.30 9.04 -11.00
CA ASP A 207 -16.71 8.90 -12.34
C ASP A 207 -15.33 8.26 -12.33
N VAL A 208 -14.66 8.21 -11.16
CA VAL A 208 -13.42 7.44 -10.98
C VAL A 208 -13.73 5.98 -11.30
N LYS A 209 -12.85 5.34 -12.08
CA LYS A 209 -13.01 3.94 -12.49
C LYS A 209 -11.89 3.09 -11.95
N PHE A 210 -12.19 1.82 -11.72
CA PHE A 210 -11.19 0.80 -11.50
C PHE A 210 -11.33 -0.32 -12.52
N TYR A 211 -10.20 -0.97 -12.86
CA TYR A 211 -10.17 -2.18 -13.67
C TYR A 211 -9.74 -3.35 -12.79
N SER A 212 -10.49 -4.44 -12.91
CA SER A 212 -10.22 -5.67 -12.19
C SER A 212 -10.40 -6.87 -13.12
N ASP A 213 -9.42 -7.76 -13.12
CA ASP A 213 -9.47 -9.09 -13.75
C ASP A 213 -9.61 -10.21 -12.71
N PHE A 214 -9.88 -9.87 -11.47
CA PHE A 214 -10.11 -10.84 -10.40
C PHE A 214 -11.30 -11.73 -10.71
N PRO A 215 -11.11 -13.07 -10.74
CA PRO A 215 -12.20 -13.98 -11.02
C PRO A 215 -13.21 -14.11 -9.88
N ASP A 216 -12.78 -13.86 -8.66
CA ASP A 216 -13.51 -14.20 -7.46
C ASP A 216 -13.89 -12.98 -6.61
N GLN A 217 -15.08 -13.05 -6.00
CA GLN A 217 -15.51 -12.16 -4.93
C GLN A 217 -15.73 -12.97 -3.65
N MET A 218 -15.05 -12.56 -2.58
CA MET A 218 -15.20 -13.13 -1.25
C MET A 218 -16.35 -12.44 -0.52
N LEU A 219 -17.34 -13.21 -0.10
CA LEU A 219 -18.51 -12.67 0.60
C LEU A 219 -18.23 -12.47 2.09
N ARG A 220 -18.87 -11.45 2.67
CA ARG A 220 -18.83 -11.17 4.11
C ARG A 220 -20.20 -11.42 4.73
N GLU A 221 -20.19 -11.75 6.00
CA GLU A 221 -21.36 -11.74 6.88
C GLU A 221 -21.64 -10.32 7.39
N GLU A 222 -22.78 -10.13 8.03
CA GLU A 222 -23.13 -8.87 8.71
C GLU A 222 -22.14 -8.48 9.81
N THR A 223 -21.49 -9.48 10.42
CA THR A 223 -20.41 -9.29 11.39
C THR A 223 -19.17 -8.61 10.80
N GLY A 224 -19.04 -8.63 9.46
CA GLY A 224 -17.86 -8.13 8.72
C GLY A 224 -16.79 -9.18 8.49
N VAL A 225 -16.98 -10.42 8.96
CA VAL A 225 -16.04 -11.54 8.74
C VAL A 225 -16.26 -12.20 7.39
N PHE A 226 -15.28 -12.98 6.94
CA PHE A 226 -15.44 -13.78 5.72
C PHE A 226 -16.48 -14.89 5.95
N ALA A 227 -17.48 -14.95 5.07
CA ALA A 227 -18.61 -15.86 5.17
C ALA A 227 -18.31 -17.32 4.73
N GLY A 228 -17.04 -17.66 4.48
CA GLY A 228 -16.64 -18.96 3.92
C GLY A 228 -17.12 -19.21 2.49
N ARG A 229 -17.64 -18.17 1.81
CA ARG A 229 -18.22 -18.28 0.47
C ARG A 229 -17.49 -17.39 -0.52
N ILE A 230 -17.17 -17.98 -1.67
CA ILE A 230 -16.57 -17.31 -2.82
C ILE A 230 -17.54 -17.46 -3.99
N ILE A 231 -17.75 -16.40 -4.73
CA ILE A 231 -18.60 -16.36 -5.92
C ILE A 231 -17.81 -15.74 -7.08
N PRO A 232 -18.18 -15.98 -8.34
CA PRO A 232 -17.63 -15.20 -9.45
C PRO A 232 -17.81 -13.70 -9.21
N THR A 233 -16.80 -12.92 -9.56
CA THR A 233 -16.84 -11.47 -9.34
C THR A 233 -18.05 -10.82 -10.03
N LYS A 234 -18.62 -9.81 -9.39
CA LYS A 234 -19.64 -8.94 -9.97
C LYS A 234 -19.03 -7.68 -10.62
N TYR A 235 -17.70 -7.54 -10.57
CA TYR A 235 -16.96 -6.35 -10.98
C TYR A 235 -15.88 -6.67 -12.03
N PRO A 236 -16.21 -7.37 -13.15
CA PRO A 236 -15.20 -7.68 -14.16
C PRO A 236 -14.87 -6.45 -15.01
N GLY A 237 -13.60 -6.30 -15.39
CA GLY A 237 -13.15 -5.23 -16.28
C GLY A 237 -13.30 -3.84 -15.66
N TRP A 238 -13.55 -2.82 -16.49
CA TRP A 238 -13.72 -1.43 -16.02
C TRP A 238 -15.06 -1.22 -15.35
N GLN A 239 -15.02 -0.72 -14.11
CA GLN A 239 -16.20 -0.38 -13.32
C GLN A 239 -16.05 1.04 -12.75
N PRO A 240 -17.11 1.86 -12.69
CA PRO A 240 -17.07 3.10 -11.94
C PRO A 240 -17.08 2.81 -10.43
N VAL A 241 -16.43 3.67 -9.66
CA VAL A 241 -16.42 3.56 -8.18
C VAL A 241 -17.84 3.61 -7.61
N SER A 242 -18.77 4.33 -8.27
CA SER A 242 -20.19 4.36 -7.92
C SER A 242 -20.92 3.01 -8.05
N ALA A 243 -20.32 2.01 -8.71
CA ALA A 243 -20.87 0.65 -8.74
C ALA A 243 -20.62 -0.13 -7.44
N LEU A 244 -19.69 0.32 -6.61
CA LEU A 244 -19.44 -0.27 -5.30
C LEU A 244 -20.58 0.09 -4.32
N PRO A 245 -20.92 -0.81 -3.39
CA PRO A 245 -21.93 -0.51 -2.39
C PRO A 245 -21.41 0.61 -1.46
N HIS A 246 -22.29 1.56 -1.16
CA HIS A 246 -21.98 2.68 -0.28
C HIS A 246 -21.50 2.20 1.09
N ARG A 247 -20.32 2.62 1.50
CA ARG A 247 -19.67 2.30 2.81
C ARG A 247 -19.60 0.80 3.15
N TYR A 248 -19.62 -0.06 2.14
CA TYR A 248 -19.47 -1.49 2.32
C TYR A 248 -18.35 -2.02 1.41
N ALA A 249 -17.31 -2.58 2.00
CA ALA A 249 -16.16 -3.01 1.24
C ALA A 249 -16.41 -4.33 0.51
N VAL A 250 -15.94 -4.40 -0.73
CA VAL A 250 -15.96 -5.59 -1.60
C VAL A 250 -14.57 -6.21 -1.60
N SER A 251 -14.47 -7.51 -1.36
CA SER A 251 -13.20 -8.24 -1.43
C SER A 251 -13.12 -9.04 -2.71
N LEU A 252 -12.12 -8.71 -3.55
CA LEU A 252 -11.82 -9.39 -4.82
C LEU A 252 -10.55 -10.22 -4.68
N GLY A 253 -10.54 -11.43 -5.19
CA GLY A 253 -9.43 -12.37 -5.08
C GLY A 253 -9.40 -13.41 -6.20
N GLY A 254 -8.69 -14.53 -5.95
CA GLY A 254 -8.54 -15.61 -6.92
C GLY A 254 -7.30 -15.48 -7.80
N MET A 255 -6.42 -14.50 -7.54
CA MET A 255 -5.13 -14.35 -8.21
C MET A 255 -4.04 -15.17 -7.52
N ASN A 256 -3.10 -15.66 -8.30
CA ASN A 256 -1.93 -16.40 -7.82
C ASN A 256 -0.67 -15.55 -8.04
N GLY A 257 0.16 -15.43 -7.00
CA GLY A 257 1.47 -14.79 -7.06
C GLY A 257 1.42 -13.26 -6.94
N GLU A 258 0.89 -12.56 -7.90
CA GLU A 258 0.78 -11.10 -7.93
C GLU A 258 -0.65 -10.68 -8.28
N ALA A 259 -1.12 -9.58 -7.69
CA ALA A 259 -2.40 -8.99 -8.01
C ALA A 259 -2.22 -7.52 -8.43
N GLU A 260 -2.93 -7.11 -9.46
CA GLU A 260 -2.91 -5.75 -10.00
C GLU A 260 -4.32 -5.15 -10.02
N LEU A 261 -4.40 -3.85 -9.76
CA LEU A 261 -5.60 -3.05 -9.91
C LEU A 261 -5.22 -1.73 -10.58
N LEU A 262 -5.97 -1.33 -11.62
CA LEU A 262 -5.85 -0.01 -12.22
C LEU A 262 -6.95 0.90 -11.69
N VAL A 263 -6.61 2.16 -11.42
CA VAL A 263 -7.56 3.22 -11.09
C VAL A 263 -7.40 4.33 -12.12
N GLN A 264 -8.48 4.78 -12.71
CA GLN A 264 -8.51 5.87 -13.68
C GLN A 264 -9.36 7.02 -13.15
N ASP A 265 -8.73 8.17 -13.03
CA ASP A 265 -9.36 9.45 -12.67
C ASP A 265 -9.95 10.13 -13.93
N PRO A 266 -11.05 10.87 -13.81
CA PRO A 266 -11.63 11.62 -14.94
C PRO A 266 -10.69 12.63 -15.59
N SER A 267 -9.66 13.09 -14.88
CA SER A 267 -8.59 13.99 -15.40
C SER A 267 -7.65 13.31 -16.40
N GLY A 268 -7.74 11.99 -16.57
CA GLY A 268 -6.80 11.20 -17.36
C GLY A 268 -5.60 10.67 -16.57
N LEU A 269 -5.47 11.04 -15.29
CA LEU A 269 -4.53 10.36 -14.38
C LEU A 269 -4.95 8.90 -14.20
N TRP A 270 -3.99 8.00 -14.20
CA TRP A 270 -4.20 6.62 -13.74
C TRP A 270 -3.19 6.23 -12.67
N LEU A 271 -3.61 5.31 -11.80
CA LEU A 271 -2.74 4.63 -10.84
C LEU A 271 -2.79 3.14 -11.12
N LYS A 272 -1.61 2.48 -11.14
CA LYS A 272 -1.50 1.03 -11.07
C LYS A 272 -1.02 0.66 -9.67
N LEU A 273 -1.81 -0.14 -8.97
CA LEU A 273 -1.44 -0.76 -7.72
C LEU A 273 -1.16 -2.23 -8.00
N SER A 274 0.01 -2.72 -7.61
CA SER A 274 0.27 -4.15 -7.61
C SER A 274 0.83 -4.58 -6.28
N HIS A 275 0.58 -5.85 -5.89
CA HIS A 275 1.20 -6.41 -4.71
C HIS A 275 1.48 -7.90 -4.86
N ARG A 276 2.58 -8.32 -4.23
CA ARG A 276 3.04 -9.71 -4.21
C ARG A 276 3.73 -10.02 -2.89
N ALA A 277 3.65 -11.29 -2.48
CA ALA A 277 4.24 -11.76 -1.24
C ALA A 277 5.14 -12.98 -1.46
N SER A 278 5.95 -13.30 -0.45
CA SER A 278 6.66 -14.58 -0.42
C SER A 278 5.66 -15.74 -0.44
N SER A 279 5.96 -16.78 -1.20
CA SER A 279 5.14 -18.00 -1.29
C SER A 279 5.33 -18.93 -0.09
N GLU A 280 6.45 -18.83 0.62
CA GLU A 280 6.73 -19.59 1.84
C GLU A 280 6.26 -18.82 3.10
N PRO A 281 5.72 -19.48 4.13
CA PRO A 281 5.58 -20.93 4.31
C PRO A 281 4.39 -21.55 3.57
N GLN A 282 3.55 -20.77 2.95
CA GLN A 282 2.44 -21.19 2.10
C GLN A 282 2.07 -20.09 1.12
N ASP A 283 1.44 -20.44 0.00
CA ASP A 283 0.95 -19.47 -0.95
C ASP A 283 -0.05 -18.51 -0.28
N PRO A 284 0.18 -17.19 -0.37
CA PRO A 284 -0.70 -16.21 0.24
C PRO A 284 -2.04 -16.12 -0.50
N VAL A 285 -3.12 -15.89 0.26
CA VAL A 285 -4.40 -15.49 -0.32
C VAL A 285 -4.33 -14.01 -0.66
N ILE A 286 -3.97 -13.72 -1.92
CA ILE A 286 -3.80 -12.36 -2.44
C ILE A 286 -5.16 -11.79 -2.85
N ARG A 287 -5.47 -10.55 -2.42
CA ARG A 287 -6.72 -9.88 -2.74
C ARG A 287 -6.61 -8.36 -2.66
N PHE A 288 -7.57 -7.69 -3.29
CA PHE A 288 -7.90 -6.31 -3.01
C PHE A 288 -9.23 -6.22 -2.25
N ASN A 289 -9.24 -5.33 -1.27
CA ASN A 289 -10.46 -4.94 -0.58
C ASN A 289 -10.81 -3.54 -1.06
N LEU A 290 -11.95 -3.40 -1.76
CA LEU A 290 -12.37 -2.14 -2.37
C LEU A 290 -13.40 -1.47 -1.49
N TRP A 291 -13.12 -0.26 -1.02
CA TRP A 291 -14.03 0.53 -0.22
C TRP A 291 -14.10 1.96 -0.75
N ALA A 292 -15.30 2.50 -0.84
CA ALA A 292 -15.51 3.84 -1.37
C ALA A 292 -16.63 4.56 -0.65
N ASP A 293 -16.51 5.87 -0.62
CA ASP A 293 -17.60 6.79 -0.27
C ASP A 293 -17.54 7.97 -1.23
N THR A 294 -18.47 7.99 -2.17
CA THR A 294 -18.56 9.03 -3.19
C THR A 294 -19.08 10.37 -2.65
N GLU A 295 -19.75 10.38 -1.50
CA GLU A 295 -20.18 11.59 -0.82
C GLU A 295 -19.03 12.25 -0.06
N GLU A 296 -18.19 11.44 0.58
CA GLU A 296 -16.96 11.90 1.26
C GLU A 296 -15.79 12.12 0.29
N GLY A 297 -15.89 11.63 -0.95
CA GLY A 297 -14.89 11.84 -1.99
C GLY A 297 -13.63 11.01 -1.84
N PHE A 298 -13.75 9.70 -1.57
CA PHE A 298 -12.61 8.81 -1.53
C PHE A 298 -12.86 7.43 -2.12
N PHE A 299 -11.76 6.78 -2.51
CA PHE A 299 -11.66 5.38 -2.91
C PHE A 299 -10.44 4.72 -2.28
N SER A 300 -10.64 3.58 -1.62
CA SER A 300 -9.60 2.77 -0.99
C SER A 300 -9.45 1.43 -1.71
N PRO A 301 -8.53 1.31 -2.66
CA PRO A 301 -8.13 0.03 -3.26
C PRO A 301 -7.06 -0.63 -2.39
N GLU A 302 -7.48 -1.36 -1.40
CA GLU A 302 -6.63 -1.86 -0.32
C GLU A 302 -6.00 -3.21 -0.67
N PRO A 303 -4.67 -3.32 -0.86
CA PRO A 303 -4.00 -4.61 -0.99
C PRO A 303 -3.98 -5.33 0.35
N TRP A 304 -4.52 -6.56 0.39
CA TRP A 304 -4.57 -7.39 1.59
C TRP A 304 -4.12 -8.81 1.29
N LEU A 305 -3.66 -9.50 2.33
CA LEU A 305 -3.43 -10.93 2.34
C LEU A 305 -4.29 -11.59 3.42
N ALA A 306 -4.71 -12.82 3.18
CA ALA A 306 -5.66 -13.56 3.99
C ALA A 306 -7.09 -12.99 4.00
N THR A 307 -7.98 -13.63 4.73
CA THR A 307 -9.38 -13.22 4.89
C THR A 307 -9.60 -12.44 6.17
N GLN A 308 -10.74 -11.78 6.31
CA GLN A 308 -11.16 -11.24 7.60
C GLN A 308 -11.33 -12.39 8.61
N ASN A 309 -10.98 -12.15 9.84
CA ASN A 309 -11.03 -13.13 10.91
C ASN A 309 -10.06 -14.32 10.75
N SER A 310 -9.01 -14.18 9.95
CA SER A 310 -8.04 -15.26 9.66
C SER A 310 -7.36 -15.81 10.91
N LEU A 311 -7.11 -15.01 11.95
CA LEU A 311 -6.55 -15.47 13.21
C LEU A 311 -7.43 -16.55 13.89
N ASN A 312 -8.75 -16.48 13.70
CA ASN A 312 -9.69 -17.48 14.26
C ASN A 312 -9.99 -18.62 13.30
N THR A 313 -10.07 -18.33 12.00
CA THR A 313 -10.47 -19.31 10.99
C THR A 313 -9.31 -20.06 10.35
N GLY A 314 -8.11 -19.53 10.43
CA GLY A 314 -6.94 -20.03 9.71
C GLY A 314 -6.95 -19.75 8.20
N ALA A 315 -8.02 -19.14 7.67
CA ALA A 315 -8.19 -18.96 6.22
C ALA A 315 -7.18 -17.97 5.63
N GLY A 316 -6.15 -18.47 4.95
CA GLY A 316 -5.04 -17.71 4.36
C GLY A 316 -4.07 -17.12 5.39
N LEU A 317 -4.12 -17.54 6.64
CA LEU A 317 -3.23 -17.14 7.72
C LEU A 317 -1.80 -17.57 7.41
N ILE A 318 -0.82 -16.72 7.70
CA ILE A 318 0.60 -17.01 7.50
C ILE A 318 1.19 -17.48 8.84
N PRO A 319 1.57 -18.77 8.96
CA PRO A 319 2.19 -19.31 10.18
C PRO A 319 3.72 -19.22 10.07
N LEU A 320 4.31 -18.12 10.48
CA LEU A 320 5.76 -17.91 10.37
C LEU A 320 6.50 -18.66 11.47
N ALA A 321 7.36 -19.61 11.08
CA ALA A 321 8.14 -20.41 12.03
C ALA A 321 9.09 -19.53 12.87
N PRO A 322 9.48 -19.95 14.09
CA PRO A 322 10.50 -19.26 14.87
C PRO A 322 11.77 -19.06 14.08
N GLY A 323 12.34 -17.84 14.08
CA GLY A 323 13.47 -17.43 13.26
C GLY A 323 13.16 -17.24 11.77
N GLY A 324 11.90 -17.42 11.36
CA GLY A 324 11.48 -17.22 9.98
C GLY A 324 11.41 -15.75 9.57
N LYS A 325 11.59 -15.53 8.28
CA LYS A 325 11.47 -14.21 7.64
C LYS A 325 10.53 -14.28 6.45
N TRP A 326 9.69 -13.28 6.31
CA TRP A 326 8.69 -13.19 5.24
C TRP A 326 8.60 -11.77 4.69
N THR A 327 8.27 -11.63 3.40
CA THR A 327 8.24 -10.32 2.74
C THR A 327 6.97 -10.12 1.91
N TRP A 328 6.53 -8.86 1.84
CA TRP A 328 5.43 -8.40 1.02
C TRP A 328 5.77 -7.07 0.36
N LYS A 329 5.43 -6.94 -0.92
CA LYS A 329 5.68 -5.74 -1.70
C LYS A 329 4.38 -5.16 -2.22
N ILE A 330 4.31 -3.82 -2.22
CA ILE A 330 3.28 -3.03 -2.89
C ILE A 330 3.99 -2.03 -3.79
N ASP A 331 3.56 -1.92 -5.04
CA ASP A 331 3.99 -0.86 -5.96
C ASP A 331 2.80 0.06 -6.27
N ILE A 332 3.00 1.38 -6.24
CA ILE A 332 2.03 2.41 -6.62
C ILE A 332 2.65 3.24 -7.73
N THR A 333 2.15 3.08 -8.94
CA THR A 333 2.67 3.72 -10.16
C THR A 333 1.65 4.68 -10.73
N PRO A 334 1.89 6.00 -10.72
CA PRO A 334 1.03 6.99 -11.37
C PRO A 334 1.43 7.23 -12.82
N GLY A 335 0.49 7.66 -13.67
CA GLY A 335 0.80 8.10 -15.02
C GLY A 335 -0.35 8.81 -15.74
N PHE A 336 0.00 9.51 -16.84
CA PHE A 336 -0.96 10.21 -17.71
C PHE A 336 -0.91 9.73 -19.18
N SER A 337 0.09 8.91 -19.53
CA SER A 337 0.18 8.32 -20.87
C SER A 337 -0.90 7.25 -21.10
N ALA A 338 -0.85 6.58 -22.25
CA ALA A 338 -1.70 5.43 -22.50
C ALA A 338 -1.70 4.49 -21.27
N LEU A 339 -2.89 4.02 -20.89
CA LEU A 339 -3.06 3.07 -19.79
C LEU A 339 -2.06 1.90 -19.97
N PRO A 340 -1.47 1.41 -18.87
CA PRO A 340 -0.70 0.17 -18.93
C PRO A 340 -1.54 -0.94 -19.55
N GLU A 341 -0.91 -1.81 -20.34
CA GLU A 341 -1.58 -2.99 -20.85
C GLU A 341 -2.11 -3.79 -19.65
N THR A 342 -3.41 -4.07 -19.66
CA THR A 342 -4.03 -4.99 -18.70
C THR A 342 -3.66 -6.39 -19.16
N GLY A 343 -2.82 -7.08 -18.40
CA GLY A 343 -2.36 -8.40 -18.77
C GLY A 343 -3.50 -9.41 -18.84
N THR A 344 -4.07 -9.58 -20.03
CA THR A 344 -4.72 -10.82 -20.51
C THR A 344 -4.94 -10.72 -22.03
N GLU A 345 -3.89 -10.88 -22.82
CA GLU A 345 -4.03 -11.69 -24.02
C GLU A 345 -3.52 -13.09 -23.64
N GLN A 346 -4.39 -13.92 -23.11
CA GLN A 346 -4.22 -15.35 -23.17
C GLN A 346 -4.91 -15.81 -24.45
N ASP A 347 -4.09 -16.03 -25.51
CA ASP A 347 -4.47 -16.88 -26.64
C ASP A 347 -4.80 -18.33 -26.18
#